data_557054f56df610a4ecacb7f2c7a44592
#
_entry.id   557054f56df610a4ecacb7f2c7a44592
#
_cell.length_a   1.000
_cell.length_b   1.000
_cell.length_c   1.000
_cell.angle_alpha   90.00
_cell.angle_beta   90.00
_cell.angle_gamma   90.00
#
_symmetry.space_group_name_H-M   'P 1'
#
loop_
_entity.id
_entity.type
_entity.pdbx_description
1 polymer ?
#
loop_
_entity_poly.entity_id
_entity_poly.type
_entity_poly.pdbx_seq_one_letter_code
_entity_poly.pdbx_strand_id
1 'polypeptide(L)'
;MTDFTKTPRQGHHTTRCLPLLLTLLMTAVLAACSSRTEPVVINSEADVVGKTIAVPTGSIYDIDMSGRQDIKLERYTTMADMIAALKNGKADAFMNDDIAMSASDMRRHGVKIAFRSDRAFDMGYALRFDEADVVEQFNKFLAEAKESGLYDEICRRWMDAKDPNTVQMPQLEPASGTELKVATSFLMAPMCFLEGDEWKGLEIELLQRFARYAHMKLDIKYYDMAGASAALQTGKADLWSSSLFITEERKKSVLFTDPYYASHEAYYVLDEQATASKGLWQSLKDGVHNNLIVEDRWKFITDGLRETLIISICSLLLGTLLAALICWMRMSRRRWLQSLAAVYIDLMRGIPLLVLLMIMFYVVLAQTGLSATTVAVVSFSMVFAAYVSEMFRTAIMSVGQGQQEAGVALGFTPLQTFRYIILPQAARAVLPVYKGEAVSLFKNTSIVGYIAIQDLTKASDLIRSRTFDAFFPLIIITIIYFLLAWLLGKVLDWAVKGKVKSEK
;
A
#
# COMPACT_ATOMS: atom_id res chain seq x y z
N MET A 1 -48.51 14.68 40.37
CA MET A 1 -47.87 13.40 40.83
C MET A 1 -47.87 12.42 39.71
N THR A 2 -46.83 12.39 38.93
CA THR A 2 -46.53 11.36 37.94
C THR A 2 -45.01 11.22 37.87
N ASP A 3 -44.59 10.06 38.25
CA ASP A 3 -43.21 9.59 38.46
C ASP A 3 -42.48 9.42 37.13
N PHE A 4 -41.41 10.18 36.89
CA PHE A 4 -40.53 10.11 35.73
C PHE A 4 -39.09 9.77 36.18
N THR A 5 -38.90 8.53 36.69
CA THR A 5 -37.58 7.97 36.94
C THR A 5 -37.46 6.60 36.33
N LYS A 6 -37.19 6.51 35.02
CA LYS A 6 -36.57 5.31 34.43
C LYS A 6 -35.57 5.74 33.35
N THR A 7 -34.31 5.84 33.73
CA THR A 7 -33.17 5.87 32.81
C THR A 7 -33.06 4.54 32.07
N PRO A 8 -32.92 4.50 30.73
CA PRO A 8 -32.69 3.26 30.02
C PRO A 8 -31.25 2.78 30.27
N ARG A 9 -31.13 1.56 30.77
CA ARG A 9 -29.87 0.82 30.81
C ARG A 9 -29.34 0.58 29.39
N GLN A 10 -28.48 1.44 28.89
CA GLN A 10 -27.63 1.18 27.74
C GLN A 10 -26.43 0.33 28.21
N GLY A 11 -26.38 -0.90 27.79
CA GLY A 11 -25.18 -1.71 27.99
C GLY A 11 -25.48 -3.20 28.07
N HIS A 12 -25.63 -3.89 26.93
CA HIS A 12 -25.33 -5.32 26.75
C HIS A 12 -25.67 -5.87 25.34
N HIS A 13 -26.02 -5.03 24.35
CA HIS A 13 -26.37 -5.55 23.02
C HIS A 13 -25.19 -5.68 22.05
N THR A 14 -24.05 -5.03 22.29
CA THR A 14 -22.91 -5.06 21.37
C THR A 14 -22.07 -6.33 21.40
N THR A 15 -22.09 -7.07 22.50
CA THR A 15 -21.32 -8.33 22.64
C THR A 15 -21.99 -9.55 22.01
N ARG A 16 -23.30 -9.50 21.76
CA ARG A 16 -24.05 -10.62 21.16
C ARG A 16 -24.09 -10.57 19.63
N CYS A 17 -23.84 -9.41 19.01
CA CYS A 17 -23.82 -9.26 17.54
C CYS A 17 -22.49 -9.65 16.90
N LEU A 18 -21.39 -9.67 17.65
CA LEU A 18 -20.06 -9.97 17.13
C LEU A 18 -19.95 -11.40 16.56
N PRO A 19 -20.39 -12.47 17.27
CA PRO A 19 -20.36 -13.83 16.71
C PRO A 19 -21.31 -14.00 15.52
N LEU A 20 -22.45 -13.30 15.49
CA LEU A 20 -23.38 -13.33 14.36
C LEU A 20 -22.80 -12.64 13.11
N LEU A 21 -22.09 -11.53 13.27
CA LEU A 21 -21.38 -10.85 12.19
C LEU A 21 -20.21 -11.69 11.66
N LEU A 22 -19.46 -12.34 12.55
CA LEU A 22 -18.37 -13.26 12.17
C LEU A 22 -18.91 -14.51 11.44
N THR A 23 -20.04 -15.08 11.88
CA THR A 23 -20.67 -16.19 11.16
C THR A 23 -21.26 -15.76 9.83
N LEU A 24 -21.85 -14.57 9.71
CA LEU A 24 -22.34 -14.02 8.44
C LEU A 24 -21.18 -13.72 7.47
N LEU A 25 -20.07 -13.20 7.97
CA LEU A 25 -18.85 -13.00 7.17
C LEU A 25 -18.26 -14.35 6.70
N MET A 26 -18.19 -15.34 7.57
CA MET A 26 -17.75 -16.69 7.22
C MET A 26 -18.67 -17.38 6.23
N THR A 27 -19.99 -17.24 6.37
CA THR A 27 -20.95 -17.82 5.40
C THR A 27 -20.91 -17.09 4.07
N ALA A 28 -20.72 -15.78 4.04
CA ALA A 28 -20.53 -15.02 2.79
C ALA A 28 -19.24 -15.42 2.08
N VAL A 29 -18.13 -15.66 2.81
CA VAL A 29 -16.87 -16.17 2.26
C VAL A 29 -17.04 -17.60 1.72
N LEU A 30 -17.80 -18.44 2.39
CA LEU A 30 -18.07 -19.82 1.94
C LEU A 30 -19.02 -19.87 0.73
N ALA A 31 -19.98 -18.95 0.63
CA ALA A 31 -20.88 -18.85 -0.52
C ALA A 31 -20.22 -18.29 -1.79
N ALA A 32 -19.10 -17.54 -1.62
CA ALA A 32 -18.31 -17.02 -2.76
C ALA A 32 -17.47 -18.09 -3.47
N CYS A 33 -17.40 -19.31 -2.94
CA CYS A 33 -16.65 -20.44 -3.54
C CYS A 33 -17.50 -21.27 -4.52
N SER A 34 -18.34 -20.63 -5.33
CA SER A 34 -19.01 -21.30 -6.44
C SER A 34 -18.02 -21.44 -7.61
N SER A 35 -17.40 -22.60 -7.75
CA SER A 35 -16.53 -22.92 -8.86
C SER A 35 -17.32 -22.94 -10.17
N ARG A 36 -16.74 -22.39 -11.22
CA ARG A 36 -17.26 -22.44 -12.59
C ARG A 36 -17.37 -23.90 -13.05
N THR A 37 -18.46 -24.22 -13.73
CA THR A 37 -18.77 -25.60 -14.15
C THR A 37 -18.35 -25.92 -15.57
N GLU A 38 -17.96 -24.94 -16.39
CA GLU A 38 -17.56 -25.19 -17.79
C GLU A 38 -16.12 -24.73 -18.05
N PRO A 39 -15.30 -25.59 -18.68
CA PRO A 39 -13.91 -25.24 -19.03
C PRO A 39 -13.89 -24.15 -20.12
N VAL A 40 -12.98 -23.21 -19.96
CA VAL A 40 -12.70 -22.19 -20.98
C VAL A 40 -11.54 -22.66 -21.82
N VAL A 41 -11.81 -22.92 -23.11
CA VAL A 41 -10.79 -23.29 -24.09
C VAL A 41 -10.41 -22.03 -24.88
N ILE A 42 -9.13 -21.66 -24.82
CA ILE A 42 -8.51 -20.60 -25.61
C ILE A 42 -7.25 -21.19 -26.22
N ASN A 43 -7.23 -21.35 -27.54
CA ASN A 43 -6.08 -21.88 -28.28
C ASN A 43 -5.52 -20.86 -29.29
N SER A 44 -6.25 -19.76 -29.46
CA SER A 44 -5.92 -18.70 -30.41
C SER A 44 -6.53 -17.38 -29.97
N GLU A 45 -6.12 -16.28 -30.60
CA GLU A 45 -6.69 -14.96 -30.35
C GLU A 45 -8.17 -14.87 -30.76
N ALA A 46 -8.62 -15.69 -31.71
CA ALA A 46 -10.02 -15.74 -32.13
C ALA A 46 -10.93 -16.28 -31.00
N ASP A 47 -10.44 -17.14 -30.15
CA ASP A 47 -11.23 -17.77 -29.07
C ASP A 47 -11.52 -16.81 -27.91
N VAL A 48 -10.88 -15.63 -27.86
CA VAL A 48 -11.14 -14.63 -26.82
C VAL A 48 -12.37 -13.78 -27.08
N VAL A 49 -12.94 -13.84 -28.27
CA VAL A 49 -14.16 -13.10 -28.62
C VAL A 49 -15.31 -13.52 -27.71
N GLY A 50 -15.99 -12.53 -27.12
CA GLY A 50 -17.09 -12.74 -26.16
C GLY A 50 -16.63 -13.16 -24.75
N LYS A 51 -15.34 -13.28 -24.50
CA LYS A 51 -14.78 -13.66 -23.20
C LYS A 51 -14.50 -12.44 -22.32
N THR A 52 -14.43 -12.70 -21.01
CA THR A 52 -13.97 -11.73 -20.02
C THR A 52 -12.48 -11.92 -19.79
N ILE A 53 -11.68 -10.92 -20.17
CA ILE A 53 -10.23 -10.96 -20.08
C ILE A 53 -9.77 -10.02 -18.94
N ALA A 54 -9.02 -10.56 -17.99
CA ALA A 54 -8.39 -9.78 -16.93
C ALA A 54 -7.00 -9.29 -17.38
N VAL A 55 -6.69 -8.02 -17.08
CA VAL A 55 -5.40 -7.41 -17.43
C VAL A 55 -4.86 -6.60 -16.25
N PRO A 56 -3.51 -6.44 -16.14
CA PRO A 56 -2.92 -5.52 -15.16
C PRO A 56 -3.25 -4.07 -15.53
N THR A 57 -3.78 -3.31 -14.59
CA THR A 57 -4.16 -1.90 -14.78
C THR A 57 -2.96 -1.06 -15.22
N GLY A 58 -3.12 -0.30 -16.30
CA GLY A 58 -2.09 0.59 -16.84
C GLY A 58 -0.94 -0.14 -17.56
N SER A 59 -1.05 -1.46 -17.76
CA SER A 59 -0.12 -2.22 -18.60
C SER A 59 -0.36 -1.96 -20.09
N ILE A 60 0.57 -2.43 -20.94
CA ILE A 60 0.37 -2.40 -22.38
C ILE A 60 -0.85 -3.23 -22.79
N TYR A 61 -1.11 -4.33 -22.09
CA TYR A 61 -2.27 -5.19 -22.30
C TYR A 61 -3.60 -4.46 -22.03
N ASP A 62 -3.64 -3.61 -20.98
CA ASP A 62 -4.79 -2.77 -20.70
C ASP A 62 -5.03 -1.77 -21.83
N ILE A 63 -3.97 -1.11 -22.30
CA ILE A 63 -4.03 -0.11 -23.37
C ILE A 63 -4.51 -0.78 -24.68
N ASP A 64 -3.88 -1.87 -25.06
CA ASP A 64 -4.18 -2.57 -26.33
C ASP A 64 -5.60 -3.18 -26.33
N MET A 65 -6.00 -3.79 -25.20
CA MET A 65 -7.32 -4.41 -25.09
C MET A 65 -8.45 -3.40 -24.88
N SER A 66 -8.16 -2.18 -24.42
CA SER A 66 -9.18 -1.13 -24.22
C SER A 66 -9.90 -0.71 -25.51
N GLY A 67 -9.25 -0.88 -26.66
CA GLY A 67 -9.85 -0.59 -27.96
C GLY A 67 -10.79 -1.70 -28.49
N ARG A 68 -10.80 -2.87 -27.88
CA ARG A 68 -11.58 -4.03 -28.33
C ARG A 68 -12.98 -3.99 -27.74
N GLN A 69 -14.00 -4.05 -28.64
CA GLN A 69 -15.41 -4.09 -28.25
C GLN A 69 -15.97 -5.52 -28.23
N ASP A 70 -15.21 -6.48 -28.70
CA ASP A 70 -15.60 -7.89 -28.86
C ASP A 70 -15.27 -8.73 -27.61
N ILE A 71 -14.65 -8.12 -26.59
CA ILE A 71 -14.32 -8.73 -25.30
C ILE A 71 -14.86 -7.90 -24.13
N LYS A 72 -15.01 -8.54 -22.96
CA LYS A 72 -15.22 -7.82 -21.71
C LYS A 72 -13.88 -7.69 -20.97
N LEU A 73 -13.44 -6.46 -20.73
CA LEU A 73 -12.16 -6.18 -20.08
C LEU A 73 -12.35 -5.91 -18.59
N GLU A 74 -11.64 -6.65 -17.76
CA GLU A 74 -11.59 -6.46 -16.30
C GLU A 74 -10.15 -6.09 -15.87
N ARG A 75 -10.00 -5.06 -15.07
CA ARG A 75 -8.70 -4.49 -14.66
C ARG A 75 -8.37 -4.83 -13.23
N TYR A 76 -7.16 -5.32 -12.99
CA TYR A 76 -6.67 -5.69 -11.68
C TYR A 76 -5.31 -5.09 -11.42
N THR A 77 -4.99 -4.80 -10.16
CA THR A 77 -3.71 -4.21 -9.77
C THR A 77 -2.63 -5.26 -9.44
N THR A 78 -3.05 -6.50 -9.16
CA THR A 78 -2.11 -7.57 -8.79
C THR A 78 -2.40 -8.87 -9.55
N MET A 79 -1.36 -9.67 -9.75
CA MET A 79 -1.47 -11.03 -10.30
C MET A 79 -2.39 -11.91 -9.44
N ALA A 80 -2.28 -11.79 -8.12
CA ALA A 80 -3.11 -12.53 -7.18
C ALA A 80 -4.61 -12.29 -7.42
N ASP A 81 -4.99 -11.05 -7.71
CA ASP A 81 -6.39 -10.70 -7.99
C ASP A 81 -6.86 -11.26 -9.34
N MET A 82 -5.99 -11.28 -10.36
CA MET A 82 -6.30 -11.89 -11.65
C MET A 82 -6.49 -13.41 -11.53
N ILE A 83 -5.63 -14.11 -10.80
CA ILE A 83 -5.78 -15.53 -10.50
C ILE A 83 -7.06 -15.80 -9.70
N ALA A 84 -7.37 -14.94 -8.72
CA ALA A 84 -8.60 -15.04 -7.95
C ALA A 84 -9.83 -14.80 -8.84
N ALA A 85 -9.76 -13.88 -9.80
CA ALA A 85 -10.83 -13.63 -10.76
C ALA A 85 -11.10 -14.85 -11.65
N LEU A 86 -10.04 -15.53 -12.12
CA LEU A 86 -10.17 -16.81 -12.83
C LEU A 86 -10.87 -17.87 -11.96
N LYS A 87 -10.37 -18.09 -10.74
CA LYS A 87 -10.91 -19.12 -9.82
C LYS A 87 -12.37 -18.87 -9.46
N ASN A 88 -12.76 -17.60 -9.35
CA ASN A 88 -14.14 -17.21 -9.01
C ASN A 88 -15.04 -17.02 -10.24
N GLY A 89 -14.58 -17.34 -11.46
CA GLY A 89 -15.33 -17.20 -12.69
C GLY A 89 -15.69 -15.76 -13.09
N LYS A 90 -14.96 -14.77 -12.52
CA LYS A 90 -15.10 -13.35 -12.89
C LYS A 90 -14.35 -13.01 -14.17
N ALA A 91 -13.32 -13.78 -14.52
CA ALA A 91 -12.61 -13.72 -15.77
C ALA A 91 -12.50 -15.11 -16.39
N ASP A 92 -12.45 -15.17 -17.71
CA ASP A 92 -12.25 -16.37 -18.51
C ASP A 92 -10.78 -16.69 -18.70
N ALA A 93 -9.97 -15.64 -18.90
CA ALA A 93 -8.52 -15.68 -18.96
C ALA A 93 -7.95 -14.41 -18.35
N PHE A 94 -6.67 -14.43 -18.01
CA PHE A 94 -5.91 -13.20 -17.83
C PHE A 94 -4.74 -13.15 -18.82
N MET A 95 -4.33 -11.94 -19.14
CA MET A 95 -3.28 -11.65 -20.08
C MET A 95 -2.08 -11.05 -19.38
N ASN A 96 -0.89 -11.58 -19.66
CA ASN A 96 0.37 -11.08 -19.13
C ASN A 96 1.55 -11.63 -19.96
N ASP A 97 2.78 -11.31 -19.54
CA ASP A 97 4.00 -11.88 -20.12
C ASP A 97 4.05 -13.40 -19.97
N ASP A 98 4.59 -14.10 -20.94
CA ASP A 98 4.79 -15.54 -20.88
C ASP A 98 5.77 -15.99 -19.80
N ILE A 99 6.51 -15.04 -19.23
CA ILE A 99 7.42 -15.21 -18.09
C ILE A 99 6.82 -14.76 -16.75
N ALA A 100 5.57 -14.28 -16.73
CA ALA A 100 4.94 -13.71 -15.53
C ALA A 100 4.77 -14.71 -14.38
N MET A 101 4.78 -16.00 -14.67
CA MET A 101 4.69 -17.06 -13.66
C MET A 101 5.68 -18.18 -13.97
N SER A 102 6.41 -18.60 -12.95
CA SER A 102 7.22 -19.83 -13.08
C SER A 102 6.35 -21.06 -13.27
N ALA A 103 6.91 -22.12 -13.85
CA ALA A 103 6.21 -23.38 -14.00
C ALA A 103 5.77 -24.00 -12.65
N SER A 104 6.52 -23.73 -11.57
CA SER A 104 6.17 -24.14 -10.20
C SER A 104 4.96 -23.37 -9.67
N ASP A 105 4.90 -22.06 -9.92
CA ASP A 105 3.79 -21.22 -9.47
C ASP A 105 2.52 -21.51 -10.26
N MET A 106 2.63 -21.69 -11.57
CA MET A 106 1.49 -22.12 -12.40
C MET A 106 0.84 -23.40 -11.87
N ARG A 107 1.65 -24.42 -11.59
CA ARG A 107 1.15 -25.69 -10.99
C ARG A 107 0.55 -25.47 -9.61
N ARG A 108 1.19 -24.65 -8.76
CA ARG A 108 0.71 -24.36 -7.38
C ARG A 108 -0.66 -23.71 -7.39
N HIS A 109 -0.89 -22.79 -8.34
CA HIS A 109 -2.12 -22.02 -8.42
C HIS A 109 -3.17 -22.62 -9.37
N GLY A 110 -2.85 -23.73 -10.05
CA GLY A 110 -3.78 -24.38 -10.99
C GLY A 110 -4.09 -23.50 -12.20
N VAL A 111 -3.07 -22.85 -12.75
CA VAL A 111 -3.15 -22.07 -13.98
C VAL A 111 -2.13 -22.57 -14.99
N LYS A 112 -2.42 -22.36 -16.26
CA LYS A 112 -1.53 -22.68 -17.38
C LYS A 112 -1.61 -21.62 -18.46
N ILE A 113 -0.55 -21.50 -19.25
CA ILE A 113 -0.59 -20.75 -20.50
C ILE A 113 -1.42 -21.56 -21.51
N ALA A 114 -2.49 -20.96 -21.96
CA ALA A 114 -3.35 -21.52 -23.00
C ALA A 114 -2.81 -21.22 -24.40
N PHE A 115 -2.39 -19.97 -24.61
CA PHE A 115 -1.91 -19.49 -25.89
C PHE A 115 -0.83 -18.41 -25.68
N ARG A 116 0.21 -18.43 -26.53
CA ARG A 116 1.20 -17.35 -26.65
C ARG A 116 1.00 -16.66 -28.01
N SER A 117 1.00 -15.35 -27.99
CA SER A 117 1.01 -14.56 -29.21
C SER A 117 2.42 -14.53 -29.82
N ASP A 118 2.52 -14.40 -31.13
CA ASP A 118 3.80 -14.17 -31.81
C ASP A 118 4.37 -12.75 -31.57
N ARG A 119 3.60 -11.89 -30.91
CA ARG A 119 3.99 -10.52 -30.61
C ARG A 119 4.96 -10.50 -29.43
N ALA A 120 6.21 -10.12 -29.72
CA ALA A 120 7.24 -9.93 -28.72
C ALA A 120 7.37 -8.46 -28.34
N PHE A 121 7.70 -8.22 -27.08
CA PHE A 121 7.94 -6.89 -26.52
C PHE A 121 9.33 -6.82 -25.90
N ASP A 122 10.10 -5.83 -26.32
CA ASP A 122 11.41 -5.52 -25.77
C ASP A 122 11.25 -4.84 -24.40
N MET A 123 12.00 -5.30 -23.41
CA MET A 123 12.07 -4.76 -22.06
C MET A 123 13.34 -3.96 -21.86
N GLY A 124 13.20 -2.75 -21.27
CA GLY A 124 14.31 -1.87 -20.93
C GLY A 124 14.09 -1.18 -19.60
N TYR A 125 15.18 -0.69 -18.99
CA TYR A 125 15.05 0.20 -17.85
C TYR A 125 14.66 1.60 -18.33
N ALA A 126 13.74 2.24 -17.61
CA ALA A 126 13.34 3.60 -17.90
C ALA A 126 14.07 4.59 -16.97
N LEU A 127 14.60 5.67 -17.52
CA LEU A 127 15.33 6.71 -16.80
C LEU A 127 14.77 8.10 -17.12
N ARG A 128 15.09 9.07 -16.29
CA ARG A 128 14.79 10.48 -16.58
C ARG A 128 15.63 10.99 -17.77
N PHE A 129 15.17 12.05 -18.40
CA PHE A 129 15.87 12.67 -19.54
C PHE A 129 17.24 13.25 -19.17
N ASP A 130 17.45 13.63 -17.93
CA ASP A 130 18.73 14.14 -17.42
C ASP A 130 19.73 13.04 -17.03
N GLU A 131 19.33 11.76 -17.13
CA GLU A 131 20.18 10.58 -16.84
C GLU A 131 20.70 9.90 -18.13
N ALA A 132 20.87 10.64 -19.21
CA ALA A 132 21.35 10.10 -20.50
C ALA A 132 22.72 9.42 -20.39
N ASP A 133 23.61 9.96 -19.55
CA ASP A 133 24.93 9.38 -19.31
C ASP A 133 24.85 7.99 -18.66
N VAL A 134 23.86 7.77 -17.79
CA VAL A 134 23.62 6.47 -17.15
C VAL A 134 23.10 5.47 -18.18
N VAL A 135 22.22 5.90 -19.09
CA VAL A 135 21.73 5.07 -20.20
C VAL A 135 22.88 4.63 -21.09
N GLU A 136 23.77 5.55 -21.50
CA GLU A 136 24.94 5.25 -22.36
C GLU A 136 25.88 4.25 -21.66
N GLN A 137 26.17 4.47 -20.38
CA GLN A 137 27.00 3.57 -19.58
C GLN A 137 26.37 2.18 -19.46
N PHE A 138 25.05 2.11 -19.23
CA PHE A 138 24.36 0.83 -19.16
C PHE A 138 24.38 0.08 -20.49
N ASN A 139 24.12 0.75 -21.60
CA ASN A 139 24.15 0.14 -22.93
C ASN A 139 25.53 -0.40 -23.29
N LYS A 140 26.59 0.34 -22.94
CA LYS A 140 27.96 -0.14 -23.07
C LYS A 140 28.24 -1.38 -22.22
N PHE A 141 27.85 -1.33 -20.94
CA PHE A 141 27.96 -2.50 -20.04
C PHE A 141 27.21 -3.70 -20.61
N LEU A 142 25.98 -3.52 -21.10
CA LEU A 142 25.17 -4.60 -21.65
C LEU A 142 25.80 -5.22 -22.90
N ALA A 143 26.38 -4.41 -23.77
CA ALA A 143 27.10 -4.87 -24.95
C ALA A 143 28.33 -5.72 -24.55
N GLU A 144 29.17 -5.21 -23.64
CA GLU A 144 30.34 -5.93 -23.11
C GLU A 144 29.93 -7.24 -22.39
N ALA A 145 28.81 -7.22 -21.64
CA ALA A 145 28.29 -8.40 -20.98
C ALA A 145 27.80 -9.47 -21.99
N LYS A 146 27.19 -9.04 -23.10
CA LYS A 146 26.81 -9.95 -24.19
C LYS A 146 28.04 -10.55 -24.91
N GLU A 147 29.03 -9.73 -25.20
CA GLU A 147 30.27 -10.19 -25.87
C GLU A 147 31.09 -11.17 -25.00
N SER A 148 31.15 -10.93 -23.69
CA SER A 148 31.87 -11.79 -22.75
C SER A 148 31.13 -13.07 -22.37
N GLY A 149 29.86 -13.23 -22.77
CA GLY A 149 29.01 -14.36 -22.36
C GLY A 149 28.43 -14.25 -20.94
N LEU A 150 28.72 -13.15 -20.23
CA LEU A 150 28.18 -12.88 -18.89
C LEU A 150 26.65 -12.76 -18.93
N TYR A 151 26.10 -12.07 -19.93
CA TYR A 151 24.67 -11.92 -20.11
C TYR A 151 23.97 -13.29 -20.27
N ASP A 152 24.53 -14.19 -21.06
CA ASP A 152 23.98 -15.54 -21.24
C ASP A 152 24.05 -16.38 -19.95
N GLU A 153 25.09 -16.18 -19.15
CA GLU A 153 25.19 -16.81 -17.82
C GLU A 153 24.06 -16.34 -16.89
N ILE A 154 23.79 -15.04 -16.85
CA ILE A 154 22.72 -14.45 -16.05
C ILE A 154 21.36 -14.99 -16.53
N CYS A 155 21.10 -14.96 -17.83
CA CYS A 155 19.85 -15.47 -18.40
C CYS A 155 19.64 -16.93 -18.05
N ARG A 156 20.63 -17.80 -18.24
CA ARG A 156 20.53 -19.23 -17.88
C ARG A 156 20.28 -19.43 -16.40
N ARG A 157 20.94 -18.65 -15.53
CA ARG A 157 20.76 -18.76 -14.08
C ARG A 157 19.32 -18.53 -13.66
N TRP A 158 18.66 -17.54 -14.23
CA TRP A 158 17.31 -17.11 -13.81
C TRP A 158 16.21 -17.77 -14.65
N MET A 159 16.35 -17.84 -15.96
CA MET A 159 15.27 -18.28 -16.86
C MET A 159 15.19 -19.81 -16.95
N ASP A 160 16.31 -20.52 -16.83
CA ASP A 160 16.29 -22.00 -16.84
C ASP A 160 16.03 -22.61 -15.46
N ALA A 161 15.90 -21.80 -14.43
CA ALA A 161 15.64 -22.24 -13.07
C ALA A 161 14.24 -22.87 -12.95
N LYS A 162 14.16 -24.10 -12.44
CA LYS A 162 12.86 -24.76 -12.18
C LYS A 162 12.03 -24.02 -11.14
N ASP A 163 12.69 -23.43 -10.17
CA ASP A 163 12.12 -22.56 -9.15
C ASP A 163 13.07 -21.37 -8.93
N PRO A 164 12.73 -20.17 -9.42
CA PRO A 164 13.57 -18.98 -9.27
C PRO A 164 13.85 -18.60 -7.81
N ASN A 165 12.99 -19.01 -6.87
CA ASN A 165 13.19 -18.73 -5.44
C ASN A 165 14.38 -19.49 -4.85
N THR A 166 14.80 -20.59 -5.46
CA THR A 166 15.97 -21.35 -5.00
C THR A 166 17.29 -20.83 -5.55
N VAL A 167 17.24 -19.88 -6.49
CA VAL A 167 18.44 -19.28 -7.08
C VAL A 167 19.06 -18.31 -6.09
N GLN A 168 20.37 -18.43 -5.90
CA GLN A 168 21.13 -17.53 -5.05
C GLN A 168 21.70 -16.39 -5.87
N MET A 169 21.60 -15.16 -5.34
CA MET A 169 22.29 -14.01 -5.94
C MET A 169 23.80 -14.22 -5.84
N PRO A 170 24.56 -13.85 -6.89
CA PRO A 170 26.01 -13.89 -6.81
C PRO A 170 26.50 -12.93 -5.73
N GLN A 171 27.43 -13.38 -4.89
CA GLN A 171 28.06 -12.50 -3.91
C GLN A 171 29.02 -11.55 -4.65
N LEU A 172 28.53 -10.33 -4.88
CA LEU A 172 29.33 -9.26 -5.44
C LEU A 172 29.83 -8.35 -4.30
N GLU A 173 31.08 -7.90 -4.41
CA GLU A 173 31.53 -6.86 -3.47
C GLU A 173 30.67 -5.62 -3.59
N PRO A 174 30.32 -4.96 -2.46
CA PRO A 174 29.49 -3.76 -2.50
C PRO A 174 30.08 -2.70 -3.42
N ALA A 175 29.27 -2.20 -4.32
CA ALA A 175 29.65 -1.05 -5.15
C ALA A 175 29.74 0.21 -4.27
N SER A 176 30.73 1.05 -4.55
CA SER A 176 30.98 2.31 -3.83
C SER A 176 30.93 3.46 -4.82
N GLY A 177 30.30 4.57 -4.47
CA GLY A 177 30.21 5.75 -5.32
C GLY A 177 28.89 6.50 -5.16
N THR A 178 28.47 7.17 -6.22
CA THR A 178 27.19 7.89 -6.26
C THR A 178 26.01 6.93 -6.12
N GLU A 179 24.96 7.38 -5.45
CA GLU A 179 23.74 6.57 -5.25
C GLU A 179 22.89 6.61 -6.53
N LEU A 180 22.50 5.44 -7.04
CA LEU A 180 21.50 5.28 -8.09
C LEU A 180 20.19 4.80 -7.44
N LYS A 181 19.19 5.66 -7.44
CA LYS A 181 17.87 5.37 -6.83
C LYS A 181 17.00 4.64 -7.83
N VAL A 182 16.63 3.43 -7.49
CA VAL A 182 15.85 2.55 -8.35
C VAL A 182 14.43 2.41 -7.79
N ALA A 183 13.44 2.81 -8.60
CA ALA A 183 12.05 2.45 -8.35
C ALA A 183 11.76 1.09 -9.00
N THR A 184 11.12 0.19 -8.28
CA THR A 184 10.53 -1.01 -8.85
C THR A 184 9.06 -1.10 -8.50
N SER A 185 8.22 -1.61 -9.39
CA SER A 185 6.76 -1.58 -9.19
C SER A 185 6.05 -2.90 -9.39
N PHE A 186 6.63 -3.83 -10.10
CA PHE A 186 5.99 -5.11 -10.34
C PHE A 186 6.92 -6.25 -9.92
N LEU A 187 6.56 -6.92 -8.84
CA LEU A 187 7.35 -8.02 -8.33
C LEU A 187 6.97 -9.32 -9.03
N MET A 188 7.87 -9.82 -9.84
CA MET A 188 7.66 -10.97 -10.71
C MET A 188 8.93 -11.80 -10.82
N ALA A 189 8.93 -12.98 -10.22
CA ALA A 189 10.01 -13.94 -10.45
C ALA A 189 9.87 -14.57 -11.85
N PRO A 190 10.95 -14.72 -12.62
CA PRO A 190 12.35 -14.60 -12.24
C PRO A 190 12.97 -13.21 -12.47
N MET A 191 12.21 -12.18 -12.89
CA MET A 191 12.76 -10.90 -13.32
C MET A 191 13.18 -10.01 -12.15
N CYS A 192 12.26 -9.64 -11.28
CA CYS A 192 12.49 -8.79 -10.12
C CYS A 192 11.60 -9.23 -8.97
N PHE A 193 12.16 -9.61 -7.85
CA PHE A 193 11.39 -10.03 -6.68
C PHE A 193 12.19 -9.88 -5.38
N LEU A 194 11.51 -9.96 -4.25
CA LEU A 194 12.10 -9.81 -2.93
C LEU A 194 11.99 -11.15 -2.18
N GLU A 195 13.09 -11.70 -1.68
CA GLU A 195 13.11 -12.87 -0.80
C GLU A 195 13.68 -12.46 0.56
N GLY A 196 12.84 -12.47 1.61
CA GLY A 196 13.18 -11.77 2.84
C GLY A 196 13.43 -10.29 2.55
N ASP A 197 14.60 -9.79 2.91
CA ASP A 197 15.05 -8.41 2.64
C ASP A 197 15.97 -8.31 1.40
N GLU A 198 16.19 -9.41 0.71
CA GLU A 198 17.11 -9.46 -0.44
C GLU A 198 16.38 -9.30 -1.76
N TRP A 199 16.79 -8.31 -2.55
CA TRP A 199 16.33 -8.14 -3.92
C TRP A 199 16.98 -9.17 -4.84
N LYS A 200 16.18 -9.88 -5.64
CA LYS A 200 16.60 -10.96 -6.53
C LYS A 200 15.98 -10.87 -7.91
N GLY A 201 16.55 -11.60 -8.84
CA GLY A 201 16.05 -11.73 -10.19
C GLY A 201 17.02 -11.24 -11.25
N LEU A 202 16.69 -11.53 -12.50
CA LEU A 202 17.49 -11.19 -13.67
C LEU A 202 17.77 -9.68 -13.73
N GLU A 203 16.73 -8.85 -13.58
CA GLU A 203 16.86 -7.39 -13.59
C GLU A 203 17.75 -6.88 -12.47
N ILE A 204 17.61 -7.45 -11.28
CA ILE A 204 18.37 -7.04 -10.12
C ILE A 204 19.85 -7.44 -10.26
N GLU A 205 20.13 -8.63 -10.77
CA GLU A 205 21.51 -9.04 -11.01
C GLU A 205 22.19 -8.17 -12.07
N LEU A 206 21.48 -7.86 -13.16
CA LEU A 206 22.00 -6.93 -14.17
C LEU A 206 22.30 -5.54 -13.57
N LEU A 207 21.38 -5.00 -12.74
CA LEU A 207 21.58 -3.71 -12.08
C LEU A 207 22.73 -3.73 -11.07
N GLN A 208 22.89 -4.80 -10.29
CA GLN A 208 24.01 -4.93 -9.34
C GLN A 208 25.35 -4.98 -10.06
N ARG A 209 25.44 -5.71 -11.17
CA ARG A 209 26.66 -5.78 -11.99
C ARG A 209 26.95 -4.46 -12.70
N PHE A 210 25.90 -3.80 -13.22
CA PHE A 210 26.02 -2.48 -13.79
C PHE A 210 26.49 -1.44 -12.74
N ALA A 211 25.88 -1.43 -11.57
CA ALA A 211 26.25 -0.51 -10.49
C ALA A 211 27.74 -0.67 -10.09
N ARG A 212 28.25 -1.91 -10.09
CA ARG A 212 29.67 -2.17 -9.89
C ARG A 212 30.53 -1.65 -11.05
N TYR A 213 30.11 -1.87 -12.28
CA TYR A 213 30.79 -1.38 -13.49
C TYR A 213 30.88 0.15 -13.52
N ALA A 214 29.80 0.83 -13.17
CA ALA A 214 29.69 2.29 -13.17
C ALA A 214 30.12 2.96 -11.86
N HIS A 215 30.64 2.19 -10.86
CA HIS A 215 30.98 2.70 -9.53
C HIS A 215 29.81 3.44 -8.85
N MET A 216 28.62 2.84 -8.87
CA MET A 216 27.41 3.38 -8.26
C MET A 216 26.91 2.45 -7.13
N LYS A 217 26.15 3.01 -6.17
CA LYS A 217 25.47 2.26 -5.11
C LYS A 217 23.98 2.24 -5.38
N LEU A 218 23.34 1.06 -5.34
CA LEU A 218 21.89 0.95 -5.55
C LEU A 218 21.10 1.24 -4.27
N ASP A 219 20.05 2.09 -4.39
CA ASP A 219 18.97 2.25 -3.41
C ASP A 219 17.67 1.82 -4.08
N ILE A 220 17.20 0.58 -3.84
CA ILE A 220 16.04 0.00 -4.52
C ILE A 220 14.82 0.13 -3.61
N LYS A 221 13.75 0.76 -4.12
CA LYS A 221 12.48 0.94 -3.40
C LYS A 221 11.30 0.44 -4.22
N TYR A 222 10.37 -0.21 -3.53
CA TYR A 222 9.13 -0.68 -4.12
C TYR A 222 8.04 0.39 -4.07
N TYR A 223 7.44 0.64 -5.23
CA TYR A 223 6.28 1.51 -5.44
C TYR A 223 5.14 0.71 -6.11
N ASP A 224 3.94 1.26 -6.22
CA ASP A 224 3.02 0.82 -7.27
C ASP A 224 3.39 1.48 -8.61
N MET A 225 2.73 1.08 -9.70
CA MET A 225 3.05 1.61 -11.04
C MET A 225 2.94 3.13 -11.13
N ALA A 226 1.91 3.72 -10.54
CA ALA A 226 1.70 5.16 -10.54
C ALA A 226 2.74 5.89 -9.69
N GLY A 227 3.06 5.33 -8.51
CA GLY A 227 4.09 5.84 -7.62
C GLY A 227 5.49 5.76 -8.20
N ALA A 228 5.84 4.67 -8.91
CA ALA A 228 7.14 4.55 -9.59
C ALA A 228 7.30 5.59 -10.71
N SER A 229 6.27 5.78 -11.53
CA SER A 229 6.24 6.83 -12.53
C SER A 229 6.39 8.22 -11.90
N ALA A 230 5.66 8.51 -10.83
CA ALA A 230 5.75 9.78 -10.12
C ALA A 230 7.14 9.97 -9.46
N ALA A 231 7.71 8.90 -8.88
CA ALA A 231 9.05 8.96 -8.29
C ALA A 231 10.12 9.28 -9.33
N LEU A 232 10.04 8.70 -10.52
CA LEU A 232 10.94 9.00 -11.62
C LEU A 232 10.80 10.46 -12.07
N GLN A 233 9.57 10.93 -12.33
CA GLN A 233 9.32 12.30 -12.80
C GLN A 233 9.73 13.38 -11.79
N THR A 234 9.69 13.08 -10.50
CA THR A 234 10.01 14.04 -9.43
C THR A 234 11.44 13.93 -8.91
N GLY A 235 12.29 13.06 -9.50
CA GLY A 235 13.67 12.84 -9.05
C GLY A 235 13.80 12.10 -7.71
N LYS A 236 12.75 11.42 -7.26
CA LYS A 236 12.80 10.50 -6.12
C LYS A 236 13.40 9.14 -6.51
N ALA A 237 13.37 8.82 -7.80
CA ALA A 237 14.09 7.74 -8.43
C ALA A 237 14.79 8.24 -9.70
N ASP A 238 15.92 7.63 -10.02
CA ASP A 238 16.72 7.93 -11.22
C ASP A 238 16.42 6.91 -12.31
N LEU A 239 16.12 5.68 -11.92
CA LEU A 239 15.84 4.54 -12.78
C LEU A 239 14.57 3.80 -12.32
N TRP A 240 13.78 3.32 -13.28
CA TRP A 240 12.61 2.47 -13.02
C TRP A 240 12.82 1.09 -13.66
N SER A 241 12.84 0.05 -12.79
CA SER A 241 12.99 -1.37 -13.13
C SER A 241 11.69 -2.11 -12.81
N SER A 242 11.01 -2.63 -13.81
CA SER A 242 9.72 -3.32 -13.65
C SER A 242 9.32 -4.12 -14.88
N SER A 243 10.27 -4.75 -15.56
CA SER A 243 10.02 -5.43 -16.83
C SER A 243 9.25 -4.54 -17.81
N LEU A 244 9.68 -3.28 -17.91
CA LEU A 244 8.98 -2.26 -18.67
C LEU A 244 9.17 -2.46 -20.17
N PHE A 245 8.07 -2.57 -20.89
CA PHE A 245 8.11 -2.59 -22.34
C PHE A 245 8.49 -1.23 -22.90
N ILE A 246 9.41 -1.25 -23.85
CA ILE A 246 9.84 -0.11 -24.63
C ILE A 246 8.74 0.21 -25.64
N THR A 247 8.03 1.33 -25.45
CA THR A 247 6.99 1.78 -26.38
C THR A 247 7.24 3.21 -26.83
N GLU A 248 6.81 3.56 -28.04
CA GLU A 248 6.98 4.91 -28.57
C GLU A 248 6.24 5.97 -27.72
N GLU A 249 5.15 5.56 -27.06
CA GLU A 249 4.44 6.47 -26.16
C GLU A 249 5.25 6.77 -24.90
N ARG A 250 5.84 5.75 -24.27
CA ARG A 250 6.66 5.91 -23.07
C ARG A 250 7.96 6.67 -23.36
N LYS A 251 8.57 6.49 -24.52
CA LYS A 251 9.76 7.25 -24.96
C LYS A 251 9.55 8.77 -25.01
N LYS A 252 8.30 9.22 -25.08
CA LYS A 252 7.98 10.67 -25.00
C LYS A 252 8.17 11.24 -23.58
N SER A 253 8.16 10.40 -22.57
CA SER A 253 8.17 10.78 -21.15
C SER A 253 9.44 10.34 -20.41
N VAL A 254 10.16 9.34 -20.93
CA VAL A 254 11.35 8.76 -20.30
C VAL A 254 12.36 8.31 -21.36
N LEU A 255 13.64 8.21 -20.96
CA LEU A 255 14.65 7.49 -21.73
C LEU A 255 14.54 5.99 -21.43
N PHE A 256 14.93 5.16 -22.41
CA PHE A 256 15.09 3.73 -22.21
C PHE A 256 16.53 3.31 -22.50
N THR A 257 16.99 2.31 -21.74
CA THR A 257 18.19 1.57 -22.13
C THR A 257 17.93 0.72 -23.38
N ASP A 258 18.99 0.20 -23.97
CA ASP A 258 18.88 -0.90 -24.92
C ASP A 258 18.13 -2.07 -24.26
N PRO A 259 17.39 -2.86 -25.07
CA PRO A 259 16.62 -3.98 -24.54
C PRO A 259 17.54 -5.03 -23.91
N TYR A 260 17.23 -5.34 -22.63
CA TYR A 260 17.92 -6.40 -21.93
C TYR A 260 17.18 -7.74 -22.00
N TYR A 261 15.91 -7.76 -22.33
CA TYR A 261 15.11 -8.99 -22.50
C TYR A 261 13.94 -8.73 -23.44
N ALA A 262 13.41 -9.80 -24.07
CA ALA A 262 12.17 -9.76 -24.83
C ALA A 262 11.23 -10.88 -24.35
N SER A 263 9.97 -10.57 -24.15
CA SER A 263 8.92 -11.54 -23.79
C SER A 263 7.76 -11.51 -24.76
N HIS A 264 6.94 -12.57 -24.76
CA HIS A 264 5.73 -12.67 -25.56
C HIS A 264 4.49 -12.49 -24.67
N GLU A 265 3.45 -11.94 -25.21
CA GLU A 265 2.18 -11.93 -24.52
C GLU A 265 1.56 -13.33 -24.46
N ALA A 266 0.95 -13.64 -23.34
CA ALA A 266 0.34 -14.94 -23.11
C ALA A 266 -1.03 -14.82 -22.43
N TYR A 267 -1.91 -15.72 -22.79
CA TYR A 267 -3.20 -15.91 -22.15
C TYR A 267 -3.15 -17.05 -21.17
N TYR A 268 -3.47 -16.77 -19.91
CA TYR A 268 -3.48 -17.71 -18.81
C TYR A 268 -4.92 -18.12 -18.49
N VAL A 269 -5.14 -19.44 -18.32
CA VAL A 269 -6.42 -20.02 -17.95
C VAL A 269 -6.27 -20.97 -16.78
N LEU A 270 -7.37 -21.39 -16.17
CA LEU A 270 -7.34 -22.44 -15.15
C LEU A 270 -6.89 -23.75 -15.75
N ASP A 271 -6.03 -24.47 -15.01
CA ASP A 271 -5.68 -25.85 -15.31
C ASP A 271 -6.60 -26.79 -14.53
N GLU A 272 -7.52 -27.41 -15.25
CA GLU A 272 -8.54 -28.30 -14.67
C GLU A 272 -7.95 -29.53 -13.97
N GLN A 273 -6.77 -29.97 -14.40
CA GLN A 273 -6.10 -31.14 -13.81
C GLN A 273 -5.49 -30.85 -12.45
N ALA A 274 -5.28 -29.57 -12.11
CA ALA A 274 -4.65 -29.14 -10.85
C ALA A 274 -5.66 -28.79 -9.75
N THR A 275 -6.96 -28.71 -10.02
CA THR A 275 -8.01 -28.23 -9.10
C THR A 275 -8.60 -29.33 -8.21
N ALA A 276 -7.81 -30.22 -7.63
CA ALA A 276 -8.28 -31.11 -6.56
C ALA A 276 -8.63 -30.27 -5.31
N SER A 277 -9.90 -30.26 -4.87
CA SER A 277 -10.35 -29.52 -3.71
C SER A 277 -9.69 -30.06 -2.43
N LYS A 278 -8.82 -29.28 -1.82
CA LYS A 278 -8.26 -29.55 -0.50
C LYS A 278 -9.31 -29.27 0.58
N GLY A 279 -9.36 -30.09 1.63
CA GLY A 279 -10.22 -29.80 2.77
C GLY A 279 -9.90 -28.45 3.42
N LEU A 280 -10.90 -27.78 3.98
CA LEU A 280 -10.81 -26.41 4.52
C LEU A 280 -9.69 -26.26 5.57
N TRP A 281 -9.50 -27.24 6.43
CA TRP A 281 -8.43 -27.26 7.44
C TRP A 281 -7.03 -27.34 6.82
N GLN A 282 -6.86 -28.15 5.77
CA GLN A 282 -5.60 -28.25 5.06
C GLN A 282 -5.31 -26.94 4.30
N SER A 283 -6.32 -26.33 3.71
CA SER A 283 -6.16 -25.04 3.01
C SER A 283 -5.76 -23.92 3.99
N LEU A 284 -6.29 -23.88 5.21
CA LEU A 284 -5.88 -22.93 6.24
C LEU A 284 -4.43 -23.17 6.69
N LYS A 285 -4.05 -24.42 6.91
CA LYS A 285 -2.69 -24.78 7.31
C LYS A 285 -1.68 -24.44 6.23
N ASP A 286 -1.98 -24.77 4.99
CA ASP A 286 -1.16 -24.42 3.83
C ASP A 286 -1.09 -22.89 3.66
N GLY A 287 -2.21 -22.17 3.90
CA GLY A 287 -2.29 -20.72 3.89
C GLY A 287 -1.36 -20.08 4.92
N VAL A 288 -1.40 -20.51 6.18
CA VAL A 288 -0.49 -20.03 7.23
C VAL A 288 0.97 -20.31 6.84
N HIS A 289 1.26 -21.55 6.44
CA HIS A 289 2.62 -21.96 6.11
C HIS A 289 3.18 -21.15 4.95
N ASN A 290 2.45 -21.07 3.83
CA ASN A 290 2.92 -20.41 2.61
C ASN A 290 2.99 -18.89 2.72
N ASN A 291 2.05 -18.27 3.44
CA ASN A 291 1.97 -16.81 3.51
C ASN A 291 2.78 -16.20 4.66
N LEU A 292 3.13 -16.98 5.69
CA LEU A 292 3.82 -16.45 6.87
C LEU A 292 5.16 -17.12 7.14
N ILE A 293 5.23 -18.46 7.05
CA ILE A 293 6.41 -19.21 7.53
C ILE A 293 7.48 -19.31 6.45
N VAL A 294 7.07 -19.62 5.23
CA VAL A 294 8.02 -19.71 4.09
C VAL A 294 8.71 -18.35 3.91
N GLU A 295 10.04 -18.36 3.78
CA GLU A 295 10.85 -17.13 3.60
C GLU A 295 10.71 -16.12 4.72
N ASP A 296 10.27 -16.53 5.92
CA ASP A 296 10.04 -15.62 7.05
C ASP A 296 9.11 -14.42 6.72
N ARG A 297 8.13 -14.61 5.82
CA ARG A 297 7.24 -13.53 5.34
C ARG A 297 6.47 -12.80 6.44
N TRP A 298 6.34 -13.42 7.63
CA TRP A 298 5.79 -12.75 8.81
C TRP A 298 6.60 -11.49 9.20
N LYS A 299 7.88 -11.39 8.81
CA LYS A 299 8.71 -10.19 9.02
C LYS A 299 8.15 -8.98 8.32
N PHE A 300 7.64 -9.12 7.08
CA PHE A 300 6.97 -8.02 6.39
C PHE A 300 5.80 -7.45 7.21
N ILE A 301 5.04 -8.33 7.88
CA ILE A 301 3.92 -7.90 8.74
C ILE A 301 4.44 -7.15 9.97
N THR A 302 5.52 -7.63 10.60
CA THR A 302 6.08 -6.95 11.79
C THR A 302 6.70 -5.61 11.46
N ASP A 303 7.39 -5.51 10.33
CA ASP A 303 8.00 -4.26 9.87
C ASP A 303 6.93 -3.26 9.42
N GLY A 304 5.94 -3.72 8.66
CA GLY A 304 4.78 -2.91 8.31
C GLY A 304 3.98 -2.44 9.52
N LEU A 305 3.83 -3.30 10.54
CA LEU A 305 3.20 -2.93 11.80
C LEU A 305 3.99 -1.83 12.53
N ARG A 306 5.31 -1.96 12.58
CA ARG A 306 6.20 -0.96 13.17
C ARG A 306 6.04 0.40 12.50
N GLU A 307 6.09 0.47 11.18
CA GLU A 307 5.91 1.71 10.42
C GLU A 307 4.51 2.32 10.64
N THR A 308 3.46 1.50 10.58
CA THR A 308 2.08 1.91 10.87
C THR A 308 1.96 2.54 12.25
N LEU A 309 2.58 1.93 13.27
CA LEU A 309 2.55 2.45 14.65
C LEU A 309 3.36 3.74 14.80
N ILE A 310 4.56 3.82 14.21
CA ILE A 310 5.38 5.04 14.23
C ILE A 310 4.60 6.21 13.62
N ILE A 311 4.08 6.05 12.42
CA ILE A 311 3.32 7.10 11.74
C ILE A 311 2.10 7.51 12.57
N SER A 312 1.33 6.54 13.05
CA SER A 312 0.11 6.80 13.81
C SER A 312 0.37 7.53 15.12
N ILE A 313 1.33 7.06 15.91
CA ILE A 313 1.63 7.64 17.22
C ILE A 313 2.24 9.05 17.07
N CYS A 314 3.22 9.20 16.18
CA CYS A 314 3.86 10.50 15.95
C CYS A 314 2.85 11.52 15.40
N SER A 315 2.00 11.11 14.44
CA SER A 315 0.98 11.98 13.88
C SER A 315 -0.11 12.35 14.89
N LEU A 316 -0.51 11.42 15.75
CA LEU A 316 -1.46 11.66 16.83
C LEU A 316 -0.91 12.72 17.81
N LEU A 317 0.35 12.57 18.25
CA LEU A 317 0.97 13.48 19.20
C LEU A 317 1.19 14.87 18.60
N LEU A 318 1.87 14.95 17.45
CA LEU A 318 2.17 16.21 16.78
C LEU A 318 0.88 16.91 16.32
N GLY A 319 -0.06 16.15 15.75
CA GLY A 319 -1.34 16.67 15.30
C GLY A 319 -2.20 17.20 16.45
N THR A 320 -2.16 16.56 17.63
CA THR A 320 -2.85 17.06 18.83
C THR A 320 -2.27 18.40 19.32
N LEU A 321 -0.93 18.52 19.34
CA LEU A 321 -0.26 19.76 19.69
C LEU A 321 -0.60 20.88 18.71
N LEU A 322 -0.55 20.57 17.42
CA LEU A 322 -0.91 21.50 16.36
C LEU A 322 -2.40 21.88 16.43
N ALA A 323 -3.29 20.93 16.73
CA ALA A 323 -4.72 21.16 16.92
C ALA A 323 -5.00 22.15 18.06
N ALA A 324 -4.28 22.02 19.18
CA ALA A 324 -4.39 22.96 20.30
C ALA A 324 -3.97 24.38 19.88
N LEU A 325 -2.88 24.51 19.11
CA LEU A 325 -2.41 25.78 18.57
C LEU A 325 -3.46 26.40 17.60
N ILE A 326 -3.97 25.62 16.65
CA ILE A 326 -4.97 26.07 15.68
C ILE A 326 -6.27 26.46 16.41
N CYS A 327 -6.72 25.68 17.39
CA CYS A 327 -7.88 26.01 18.22
C CYS A 327 -7.67 27.35 18.97
N TRP A 328 -6.48 27.55 19.55
CA TRP A 328 -6.14 28.82 20.20
C TRP A 328 -6.18 29.99 19.21
N MET A 329 -5.61 29.84 18.02
CA MET A 329 -5.68 30.85 16.96
C MET A 329 -7.12 31.15 16.57
N ARG A 330 -7.95 30.11 16.40
CA ARG A 330 -9.37 30.20 15.99
C ARG A 330 -10.25 30.91 17.04
N MET A 331 -9.88 30.78 18.31
CA MET A 331 -10.56 31.42 19.44
C MET A 331 -9.94 32.77 19.85
N SER A 332 -8.87 33.20 19.18
CA SER A 332 -8.19 34.46 19.46
C SER A 332 -9.12 35.66 19.19
N ARG A 333 -8.93 36.78 19.93
CA ARG A 333 -9.60 38.06 19.65
C ARG A 333 -9.10 38.77 18.39
N ARG A 334 -7.93 38.34 17.85
CA ARG A 334 -7.32 38.95 16.67
C ARG A 334 -7.89 38.33 15.38
N ARG A 335 -8.62 39.11 14.59
CA ARG A 335 -9.30 38.64 13.37
C ARG A 335 -8.37 37.96 12.36
N TRP A 336 -7.13 38.44 12.21
CA TRP A 336 -6.19 37.86 11.28
C TRP A 336 -5.78 36.41 11.67
N LEU A 337 -5.62 36.14 12.99
CA LEU A 337 -5.34 34.75 13.47
C LEU A 337 -6.55 33.83 13.24
N GLN A 338 -7.76 34.34 13.47
CA GLN A 338 -8.98 33.60 13.21
C GLN A 338 -9.10 33.24 11.73
N SER A 339 -8.84 34.21 10.82
CA SER A 339 -8.90 33.99 9.38
C SER A 339 -7.83 33.01 8.89
N LEU A 340 -6.60 33.17 9.39
CA LEU A 340 -5.52 32.25 9.05
C LEU A 340 -5.84 30.78 9.47
N ALA A 341 -6.35 30.62 10.70
CA ALA A 341 -6.76 29.30 11.18
C ALA A 341 -7.95 28.75 10.38
N ALA A 342 -8.92 29.61 9.99
CA ALA A 342 -10.06 29.19 9.18
C ALA A 342 -9.60 28.69 7.80
N VAL A 343 -8.78 29.47 7.09
CA VAL A 343 -8.24 29.09 5.77
C VAL A 343 -7.46 27.77 5.85
N TYR A 344 -6.63 27.61 6.89
CA TYR A 344 -5.91 26.34 7.12
C TYR A 344 -6.86 25.16 7.29
N ILE A 345 -7.88 25.31 8.13
CA ILE A 345 -8.86 24.24 8.40
C ILE A 345 -9.63 23.88 7.12
N ASP A 346 -10.11 24.89 6.39
CA ASP A 346 -10.88 24.69 5.16
C ASP A 346 -10.02 24.00 4.09
N LEU A 347 -8.76 24.41 3.94
CA LEU A 347 -7.82 23.81 3.01
C LEU A 347 -7.54 22.33 3.35
N MET A 348 -7.18 22.04 4.61
CA MET A 348 -6.84 20.69 5.04
C MET A 348 -8.01 19.72 5.01
N ARG A 349 -9.22 20.21 5.21
CA ARG A 349 -10.45 19.41 5.16
C ARG A 349 -11.04 19.27 3.76
N GLY A 350 -10.71 20.21 2.86
CA GLY A 350 -11.19 20.22 1.50
C GLY A 350 -10.40 19.34 0.54
N ILE A 351 -9.16 18.95 0.89
CA ILE A 351 -8.29 18.13 0.06
C ILE A 351 -8.38 16.67 0.51
N PRO A 352 -8.60 15.70 -0.41
CA PRO A 352 -8.50 14.28 -0.06
C PRO A 352 -7.13 13.94 0.51
N LEU A 353 -7.11 13.18 1.61
CA LEU A 353 -5.88 12.87 2.36
C LEU A 353 -4.79 12.25 1.48
N LEU A 354 -5.13 11.32 0.58
CA LEU A 354 -4.19 10.71 -0.35
C LEU A 354 -3.55 11.76 -1.28
N VAL A 355 -4.36 12.64 -1.83
CA VAL A 355 -3.87 13.71 -2.73
C VAL A 355 -2.92 14.65 -1.98
N LEU A 356 -3.27 15.04 -0.75
CA LEU A 356 -2.42 15.87 0.09
C LEU A 356 -1.08 15.17 0.37
N LEU A 357 -1.11 13.88 0.74
CA LEU A 357 0.09 13.09 1.01
C LEU A 357 1.02 13.05 -0.21
N MET A 358 0.48 12.80 -1.39
CA MET A 358 1.23 12.77 -2.65
C MET A 358 1.82 14.17 -2.98
N ILE A 359 1.03 15.25 -2.86
CA ILE A 359 1.52 16.62 -3.08
C ILE A 359 2.64 16.95 -2.09
N MET A 360 2.48 16.62 -0.82
CA MET A 360 3.52 16.88 0.18
C MET A 360 4.81 16.12 -0.15
N PHE A 361 4.73 14.87 -0.57
CA PHE A 361 5.88 14.02 -0.84
C PHE A 361 6.56 14.35 -2.17
N TYR A 362 5.79 14.48 -3.26
CA TYR A 362 6.34 14.64 -4.61
C TYR A 362 6.55 16.10 -5.03
N VAL A 363 5.93 17.07 -4.35
CA VAL A 363 5.99 18.50 -4.75
C VAL A 363 6.55 19.36 -3.63
N VAL A 364 5.84 19.49 -2.49
CA VAL A 364 6.16 20.49 -1.47
C VAL A 364 7.47 20.18 -0.74
N LEU A 365 7.65 18.92 -0.33
CA LEU A 365 8.82 18.47 0.42
C LEU A 365 9.80 17.64 -0.44
N ALA A 366 9.63 17.64 -1.76
CA ALA A 366 10.44 16.83 -2.68
C ALA A 366 11.95 17.08 -2.52
N GLN A 367 12.33 18.34 -2.38
CA GLN A 367 13.74 18.79 -2.33
C GLN A 367 14.33 18.84 -0.90
N THR A 368 13.56 18.49 0.13
CA THR A 368 14.01 18.66 1.52
C THR A 368 14.91 17.54 2.04
N GLY A 369 15.04 16.42 1.30
CA GLY A 369 15.78 15.24 1.77
C GLY A 369 15.11 14.50 2.94
N LEU A 370 13.90 14.87 3.36
CA LEU A 370 13.15 14.20 4.43
C LEU A 370 12.74 12.79 4.01
N SER A 371 12.79 11.86 4.96
CA SER A 371 12.31 10.49 4.73
C SER A 371 10.81 10.46 4.44
N ALA A 372 10.36 9.48 3.66
CA ALA A 372 8.94 9.29 3.37
C ALA A 372 8.09 9.19 4.65
N THR A 373 8.57 8.48 5.67
CA THR A 373 7.93 8.36 6.99
C THR A 373 7.75 9.73 7.65
N THR A 374 8.77 10.61 7.60
CA THR A 374 8.68 11.96 8.14
C THR A 374 7.64 12.80 7.40
N VAL A 375 7.63 12.73 6.07
CA VAL A 375 6.63 13.43 5.24
C VAL A 375 5.21 12.94 5.57
N ALA A 376 5.02 11.63 5.72
CA ALA A 376 3.76 11.05 6.13
C ALA A 376 3.31 11.60 7.50
N VAL A 377 4.18 11.55 8.51
CA VAL A 377 3.88 12.07 9.84
C VAL A 377 3.46 13.55 9.80
N VAL A 378 4.17 14.39 9.06
CA VAL A 378 3.80 15.81 8.89
C VAL A 378 2.44 15.95 8.23
N SER A 379 2.21 15.27 7.12
CA SER A 379 0.96 15.35 6.35
C SER A 379 -0.25 14.90 7.18
N PHE A 380 -0.14 13.75 7.84
CA PHE A 380 -1.22 13.24 8.72
C PHE A 380 -1.45 14.15 9.92
N SER A 381 -0.38 14.71 10.52
CA SER A 381 -0.49 15.67 11.63
C SER A 381 -1.25 16.92 11.23
N MET A 382 -0.99 17.43 10.02
CA MET A 382 -1.69 18.63 9.50
C MET A 382 -3.19 18.37 9.34
N VAL A 383 -3.57 17.27 8.70
CA VAL A 383 -4.99 16.94 8.49
C VAL A 383 -5.68 16.66 9.81
N PHE A 384 -5.07 15.86 10.68
CA PHE A 384 -5.60 15.54 12.00
C PHE A 384 -5.82 16.81 12.85
N ALA A 385 -4.85 17.74 12.81
CA ALA A 385 -4.96 18.99 13.52
C ALA A 385 -6.15 19.84 13.07
N ALA A 386 -6.47 19.85 11.78
CA ALA A 386 -7.61 20.59 11.25
C ALA A 386 -8.95 20.07 11.79
N TYR A 387 -9.11 18.73 11.84
CA TYR A 387 -10.33 18.14 12.41
C TYR A 387 -10.41 18.31 13.92
N VAL A 388 -9.33 18.01 14.63
CA VAL A 388 -9.30 18.02 16.10
C VAL A 388 -9.38 19.43 16.66
N SER A 389 -8.83 20.44 15.97
CA SER A 389 -8.93 21.83 16.42
C SER A 389 -10.38 22.32 16.52
N GLU A 390 -11.23 21.95 15.56
CA GLU A 390 -12.66 22.28 15.60
C GLU A 390 -13.41 21.45 16.67
N MET A 391 -13.00 20.21 16.91
CA MET A 391 -13.53 19.42 18.02
C MET A 391 -13.19 20.06 19.36
N PHE A 392 -11.96 20.53 19.56
CA PHE A 392 -11.54 21.25 20.76
C PHE A 392 -12.32 22.54 20.93
N ARG A 393 -12.44 23.34 19.85
CA ARG A 393 -13.21 24.59 19.88
C ARG A 393 -14.66 24.34 20.27
N THR A 394 -15.32 23.38 19.65
CA THR A 394 -16.71 23.04 19.94
C THR A 394 -16.89 22.56 21.38
N ALA A 395 -15.99 21.74 21.89
CA ALA A 395 -16.03 21.25 23.26
C ALA A 395 -15.83 22.40 24.28
N ILE A 396 -14.91 23.33 24.03
CA ILE A 396 -14.69 24.48 24.88
C ILE A 396 -15.94 25.38 24.88
N MET A 397 -16.54 25.65 23.71
CA MET A 397 -17.73 26.44 23.57
C MET A 397 -18.99 25.78 24.15
N SER A 398 -19.02 24.48 24.28
CA SER A 398 -20.14 23.74 24.89
C SER A 398 -20.21 23.90 26.42
N VAL A 399 -19.12 24.34 27.05
CA VAL A 399 -19.12 24.66 28.47
C VAL A 399 -19.86 25.98 28.65
N GLY A 400 -20.98 25.94 29.40
CA GLY A 400 -21.86 27.09 29.58
C GLY A 400 -21.16 28.34 30.12
N GLN A 401 -21.55 29.53 29.66
CA GLN A 401 -20.98 30.82 30.07
C GLN A 401 -21.02 31.02 31.58
N GLY A 402 -22.05 30.53 32.28
CA GLY A 402 -22.14 30.57 33.73
C GLY A 402 -20.97 29.95 34.48
N GLN A 403 -20.27 28.98 33.86
CA GLN A 403 -19.04 28.41 34.47
C GLN A 403 -17.87 29.41 34.42
N GLN A 404 -17.81 30.21 33.38
CA GLN A 404 -16.80 31.26 33.27
C GLN A 404 -17.11 32.40 34.27
N GLU A 405 -18.37 32.80 34.36
CA GLU A 405 -18.83 33.84 35.31
C GLU A 405 -18.64 33.42 36.77
N ALA A 406 -18.94 32.16 37.10
CA ALA A 406 -18.70 31.58 38.41
C ALA A 406 -17.19 31.57 38.78
N GLY A 407 -16.32 31.27 37.84
CA GLY A 407 -14.87 31.34 38.03
C GLY A 407 -14.40 32.78 38.35
N VAL A 408 -14.90 33.77 37.62
CA VAL A 408 -14.59 35.19 37.89
C VAL A 408 -15.13 35.61 39.25
N ALA A 409 -16.35 35.20 39.59
CA ALA A 409 -16.97 35.53 40.89
C ALA A 409 -16.19 34.95 42.09
N LEU A 410 -15.54 33.80 41.89
CA LEU A 410 -14.64 33.18 42.88
C LEU A 410 -13.24 33.82 42.89
N GLY A 411 -12.97 34.85 42.10
CA GLY A 411 -11.67 35.54 42.05
C GLY A 411 -10.61 34.88 41.20
N PHE A 412 -10.97 33.90 40.37
CA PHE A 412 -10.01 33.26 39.47
C PHE A 412 -9.68 34.21 38.29
N THR A 413 -8.42 34.24 37.91
CA THR A 413 -8.00 34.85 36.65
C THR A 413 -8.58 34.09 35.45
N PRO A 414 -8.68 34.72 34.26
CA PRO A 414 -9.17 34.02 33.05
C PRO A 414 -8.42 32.72 32.75
N LEU A 415 -7.11 32.70 32.98
CA LEU A 415 -6.27 31.50 32.77
C LEU A 415 -6.57 30.41 33.82
N GLN A 416 -6.78 30.81 35.08
CA GLN A 416 -7.15 29.89 36.16
C GLN A 416 -8.56 29.33 35.91
N THR A 417 -9.52 30.17 35.53
CA THR A 417 -10.87 29.72 35.14
C THR A 417 -10.82 28.72 33.98
N PHE A 418 -10.06 29.03 32.95
CA PHE A 418 -9.86 28.10 31.82
C PHE A 418 -9.26 26.78 32.28
N ARG A 419 -8.13 26.80 33.03
CA ARG A 419 -7.37 25.61 33.40
C ARG A 419 -8.12 24.73 34.39
N TYR A 420 -8.78 25.31 35.39
CA TYR A 420 -9.37 24.54 36.49
C TYR A 420 -10.86 24.25 36.33
N ILE A 421 -11.60 25.05 35.55
CA ILE A 421 -13.04 24.91 35.41
C ILE A 421 -13.41 24.45 33.99
N ILE A 422 -12.98 25.18 32.95
CA ILE A 422 -13.43 24.95 31.57
C ILE A 422 -12.73 23.74 30.96
N LEU A 423 -11.39 23.69 31.00
CA LEU A 423 -10.59 22.65 30.35
C LEU A 423 -10.94 21.24 30.81
N PRO A 424 -11.14 20.92 32.10
CA PRO A 424 -11.53 19.58 32.51
C PRO A 424 -12.89 19.15 31.97
N GLN A 425 -13.85 20.08 31.88
CA GLN A 425 -15.18 19.82 31.36
C GLN A 425 -15.14 19.63 29.84
N ALA A 426 -14.47 20.52 29.13
CA ALA A 426 -14.29 20.43 27.68
C ALA A 426 -13.54 19.14 27.30
N ALA A 427 -12.49 18.75 28.06
CA ALA A 427 -11.74 17.52 27.83
C ALA A 427 -12.65 16.26 27.94
N ARG A 428 -13.57 16.24 28.91
CA ARG A 428 -14.54 15.14 29.01
C ARG A 428 -15.51 15.11 27.83
N ALA A 429 -15.94 16.27 27.36
CA ALA A 429 -16.88 16.40 26.25
C ALA A 429 -16.26 16.00 24.90
N VAL A 430 -14.99 16.38 24.65
CA VAL A 430 -14.32 16.13 23.36
C VAL A 430 -13.88 14.68 23.20
N LEU A 431 -13.61 13.99 24.28
CA LEU A 431 -12.90 12.72 24.29
C LEU A 431 -13.55 11.58 23.48
N PRO A 432 -14.91 11.39 23.47
CA PRO A 432 -15.51 10.37 22.63
C PRO A 432 -15.30 10.62 21.14
N VAL A 433 -15.34 11.89 20.71
CA VAL A 433 -15.15 12.30 19.31
C VAL A 433 -13.67 12.22 18.93
N TYR A 434 -12.78 12.69 19.81
CA TYR A 434 -11.33 12.58 19.64
C TYR A 434 -10.86 11.13 19.48
N LYS A 435 -11.42 10.20 20.28
CA LYS A 435 -11.18 8.77 20.15
C LYS A 435 -11.54 8.27 18.75
N GLY A 436 -12.71 8.67 18.24
CA GLY A 436 -13.13 8.32 16.88
C GLY A 436 -12.14 8.80 15.82
N GLU A 437 -11.67 10.04 15.93
CA GLU A 437 -10.69 10.61 15.01
C GLU A 437 -9.31 9.95 15.12
N ALA A 438 -8.85 9.62 16.33
CA ALA A 438 -7.60 8.89 16.54
C ALA A 438 -7.62 7.51 15.88
N VAL A 439 -8.75 6.78 15.98
CA VAL A 439 -8.93 5.49 15.30
C VAL A 439 -9.02 5.68 13.78
N SER A 440 -9.63 6.78 13.31
CA SER A 440 -9.67 7.12 11.88
C SER A 440 -8.27 7.42 11.33
N LEU A 441 -7.49 8.24 12.02
CA LEU A 441 -6.08 8.49 11.69
C LEU A 441 -5.30 7.20 11.53
N PHE A 442 -5.40 6.30 12.52
CA PHE A 442 -4.72 5.00 12.49
C PHE A 442 -5.09 4.17 11.26
N LYS A 443 -6.38 4.09 10.90
CA LYS A 443 -6.82 3.36 9.71
C LYS A 443 -6.37 4.02 8.40
N ASN A 444 -6.32 5.34 8.38
CA ASN A 444 -5.91 6.10 7.20
C ASN A 444 -4.42 5.95 6.86
N THR A 445 -3.57 5.44 7.78
CA THR A 445 -2.17 5.15 7.45
C THR A 445 -2.01 4.12 6.34
N SER A 446 -3.05 3.31 6.04
CA SER A 446 -3.04 2.33 4.95
C SER A 446 -2.77 2.91 3.56
N ILE A 447 -2.82 4.24 3.39
CA ILE A 447 -2.55 4.90 2.11
C ILE A 447 -1.06 5.27 1.89
N VAL A 448 -0.19 5.09 2.89
CA VAL A 448 1.22 5.53 2.79
C VAL A 448 2.04 4.70 1.79
N GLY A 449 1.52 3.56 1.37
CA GLY A 449 2.12 2.74 0.31
C GLY A 449 2.32 3.49 -1.01
N TYR A 450 1.51 4.53 -1.29
CA TYR A 450 1.64 5.39 -2.48
C TYR A 450 2.90 6.28 -2.48
N ILE A 451 3.56 6.42 -1.35
CA ILE A 451 4.83 7.13 -1.20
C ILE A 451 5.97 6.20 -0.75
N ALA A 452 5.90 4.93 -1.16
CA ALA A 452 6.90 3.88 -0.92
C ALA A 452 7.17 3.55 0.55
N ILE A 453 6.23 3.76 1.44
CA ILE A 453 6.34 3.27 2.82
C ILE A 453 5.76 1.86 2.89
N GLN A 454 6.53 0.94 3.44
CA GLN A 454 6.10 -0.43 3.69
C GLN A 454 5.31 -0.50 4.99
N ASP A 455 4.07 -0.04 4.96
CA ASP A 455 3.12 -0.17 6.08
C ASP A 455 2.51 -1.58 6.12
N LEU A 456 1.60 -1.81 7.06
CA LEU A 456 0.93 -3.09 7.22
C LEU A 456 0.12 -3.51 5.97
N THR A 457 -0.48 -2.55 5.24
CA THR A 457 -1.21 -2.83 4.00
C THR A 457 -0.25 -3.23 2.89
N LYS A 458 0.86 -2.50 2.74
CA LYS A 458 1.89 -2.81 1.76
C LYS A 458 2.58 -4.14 2.03
N ALA A 459 2.76 -4.51 3.31
CA ALA A 459 3.24 -5.83 3.68
C ALA A 459 2.34 -6.96 3.15
N SER A 460 1.02 -6.77 3.22
CA SER A 460 0.08 -7.72 2.60
C SER A 460 0.25 -7.80 1.08
N ASP A 461 0.41 -6.66 0.40
CA ASP A 461 0.61 -6.64 -1.05
C ASP A 461 1.90 -7.34 -1.47
N LEU A 462 2.98 -7.18 -0.69
CA LEU A 462 4.24 -7.90 -0.90
C LEU A 462 4.06 -9.42 -0.75
N ILE A 463 3.35 -9.86 0.30
CA ILE A 463 3.05 -11.29 0.48
C ILE A 463 2.17 -11.81 -0.65
N ARG A 464 1.12 -11.06 -1.05
CA ARG A 464 0.22 -11.43 -2.14
C ARG A 464 0.94 -11.55 -3.49
N SER A 465 1.87 -10.65 -3.80
CA SER A 465 2.66 -10.71 -5.03
C SER A 465 3.61 -11.92 -5.06
N ARG A 466 4.11 -12.34 -3.89
CA ARG A 466 5.00 -13.50 -3.75
C ARG A 466 4.26 -14.83 -3.75
N THR A 467 3.08 -14.86 -3.16
CA THR A 467 2.32 -16.10 -2.95
C THR A 467 1.22 -16.29 -3.96
N PHE A 468 0.89 -15.26 -4.73
CA PHE A 468 -0.31 -15.20 -5.59
C PHE A 468 -1.61 -15.57 -4.84
N ASP A 469 -1.61 -15.44 -3.51
CA ASP A 469 -2.79 -15.66 -2.66
C ASP A 469 -3.48 -14.33 -2.40
N ALA A 470 -4.65 -14.14 -3.01
CA ALA A 470 -5.38 -12.88 -2.94
C ALA A 470 -6.02 -12.62 -1.57
N PHE A 471 -6.39 -13.67 -0.82
CA PHE A 471 -7.31 -13.55 0.31
C PHE A 471 -6.63 -13.67 1.67
N PHE A 472 -5.75 -14.65 1.84
CA PHE A 472 -5.19 -14.98 3.14
C PHE A 472 -4.42 -13.80 3.78
N PRO A 473 -3.52 -13.09 3.07
CA PRO A 473 -2.83 -11.93 3.64
C PRO A 473 -3.78 -10.79 3.98
N LEU A 474 -4.81 -10.54 3.16
CA LEU A 474 -5.83 -9.50 3.44
C LEU A 474 -6.65 -9.80 4.70
N ILE A 475 -7.00 -11.07 4.92
CA ILE A 475 -7.71 -11.47 6.13
C ILE A 475 -6.84 -11.23 7.37
N ILE A 476 -5.56 -11.60 7.31
CA ILE A 476 -4.62 -11.38 8.42
C ILE A 476 -4.51 -9.91 8.77
N ILE A 477 -4.22 -9.04 7.80
CA ILE A 477 -4.07 -7.61 8.10
C ILE A 477 -5.39 -6.99 8.56
N THR A 478 -6.53 -7.44 8.05
CA THR A 478 -7.85 -7.00 8.52
C THR A 478 -8.02 -7.31 10.01
N ILE A 479 -7.64 -8.51 10.44
CA ILE A 479 -7.69 -8.90 11.86
C ILE A 479 -6.73 -8.03 12.68
N ILE A 480 -5.51 -7.82 12.20
CA ILE A 480 -4.50 -7.00 12.90
C ILE A 480 -4.99 -5.54 13.02
N TYR A 481 -5.47 -4.91 11.94
CA TYR A 481 -6.02 -3.55 11.99
C TYR A 481 -7.20 -3.45 12.96
N PHE A 482 -8.10 -4.44 12.95
CA PHE A 482 -9.23 -4.47 13.86
C PHE A 482 -8.79 -4.55 15.32
N LEU A 483 -7.86 -5.46 15.65
CA LEU A 483 -7.33 -5.63 17.01
C LEU A 483 -6.61 -4.38 17.51
N LEU A 484 -5.80 -3.75 16.66
CA LEU A 484 -5.07 -2.52 17.00
C LEU A 484 -6.02 -1.33 17.18
N ALA A 485 -7.01 -1.16 16.30
CA ALA A 485 -8.03 -0.13 16.44
C ALA A 485 -8.85 -0.31 17.73
N TRP A 486 -9.22 -1.55 18.04
CA TRP A 486 -9.90 -1.90 19.28
C TRP A 486 -9.02 -1.61 20.52
N LEU A 487 -7.75 -2.01 20.48
CA LEU A 487 -6.78 -1.77 21.55
C LEU A 487 -6.58 -0.28 21.78
N LEU A 488 -6.33 0.50 20.72
CA LEU A 488 -6.20 1.96 20.77
C LEU A 488 -7.45 2.57 21.43
N GLY A 489 -8.63 2.14 21.02
CA GLY A 489 -9.88 2.58 21.64
C GLY A 489 -9.97 2.28 23.14
N LYS A 490 -9.50 1.10 23.57
CA LYS A 490 -9.47 0.71 24.99
C LYS A 490 -8.43 1.50 25.79
N VAL A 491 -7.27 1.74 25.22
CA VAL A 491 -6.21 2.56 25.84
C VAL A 491 -6.70 4.00 26.07
N LEU A 492 -7.35 4.59 25.10
CA LEU A 492 -7.94 5.91 25.22
C LEU A 492 -9.06 5.94 26.27
N ASP A 493 -9.95 4.93 26.32
CA ASP A 493 -10.98 4.81 27.36
C ASP A 493 -10.38 4.67 28.77
N TRP A 494 -9.29 3.93 28.92
CA TRP A 494 -8.61 3.74 30.19
C TRP A 494 -7.95 5.03 30.68
N ALA A 495 -7.26 5.76 29.79
CA ALA A 495 -6.63 7.03 30.09
C ALA A 495 -7.62 8.07 30.64
N VAL A 496 -8.90 7.95 30.25
CA VAL A 496 -9.99 8.81 30.73
C VAL A 496 -10.54 8.36 32.06
N LYS A 497 -10.81 7.06 32.22
CA LYS A 497 -11.39 6.53 33.45
C LYS A 497 -10.46 6.69 34.65
N GLY A 498 -9.14 6.64 34.44
CA GLY A 498 -8.13 6.86 35.46
C GLY A 498 -8.20 8.25 36.10
N LYS A 499 -8.51 9.28 35.34
CA LYS A 499 -8.65 10.66 35.86
C LYS A 499 -9.98 10.90 36.60
N VAL A 500 -11.05 10.17 36.25
CA VAL A 500 -12.37 10.31 36.91
C VAL A 500 -12.42 9.65 38.28
N LYS A 501 -11.61 8.61 38.54
CA LYS A 501 -11.52 7.93 39.85
C LYS A 501 -10.66 8.69 40.86
N SER A 502 -9.80 9.58 40.42
CA SER A 502 -8.92 10.38 41.31
C SER A 502 -9.65 11.61 41.92
N GLU A 503 -10.87 11.92 41.46
CA GLU A 503 -11.65 13.07 41.92
C GLU A 503 -12.92 12.68 42.69
N LYS A 504 -13.07 11.40 43.11
CA LYS A 504 -14.02 10.95 44.11
C LYS A 504 -13.29 10.59 45.41
#